data_5d536141266f1e58de9d09bb7b6a3038
#
_entry.id   5d536141266f1e58de9d09bb7b6a3038
#
_cell.length_a   1.000
_cell.length_b   1.000
_cell.length_c   1.000
_cell.angle_alpha   90.00
_cell.angle_beta   90.00
_cell.angle_gamma   90.00
#
_symmetry.space_group_name_H-M   'P 1'
#
loop_
_entity.id
_entity.type
_entity.pdbx_description
1 polymer ?
#
loop_
_entity_poly.entity_id
_entity_poly.type
_entity_poly.pdbx_seq_one_letter_code
_entity_poly.pdbx_strand_id
1 'polypeptide(L)'
;MKIKVLLLAFGCSMMSFGAYAQKGVDTGTPFGSGEDSVRCITNISLFVPYAKAGNFKDAYEFWYQAYTECPGAHKDIYLYGVRIMDWKINTEKDPAKKAALIDDLMKVYDTRVKYFGNDRKYGKDWIIARKAADYIRLKGDNADPKVYYAWLGEVINEFGENSEAMGVSCLLYTSPSPRDVEESR
;
A
#
# COMPACT_ATOMS: atom_id res chain seq x y z
N MET A 1 52.12 22.26 58.14
CA MET A 1 51.87 21.73 56.79
C MET A 1 50.39 21.40 56.64
N LYS A 2 49.65 22.21 55.91
CA LYS A 2 48.20 22.01 55.70
C LYS A 2 48.00 21.59 54.27
N ILE A 3 47.60 20.33 54.04
CA ILE A 3 47.25 19.77 52.71
C ILE A 3 45.82 20.14 52.44
N LYS A 4 45.59 20.96 51.41
CA LYS A 4 44.27 21.26 50.89
C LYS A 4 43.87 20.14 49.89
N VAL A 5 42.89 19.37 50.25
CA VAL A 5 42.26 18.39 49.34
C VAL A 5 41.30 19.12 48.43
N LEU A 6 41.59 19.15 47.15
CA LEU A 6 40.74 19.73 46.10
C LEU A 6 39.79 18.64 45.61
N LEU A 7 38.51 18.69 46.00
CA LEU A 7 37.47 17.82 45.48
C LEU A 7 37.01 18.34 44.08
N LEU A 8 37.50 17.66 43.04
CA LEU A 8 36.96 17.82 41.67
C LEU A 8 35.67 17.00 41.55
N ALA A 9 34.53 17.70 41.61
CA ALA A 9 33.23 17.12 41.26
C ALA A 9 33.16 16.96 39.74
N PHE A 10 33.31 15.73 39.26
CA PHE A 10 33.12 15.38 37.87
C PHE A 10 31.62 15.20 37.62
N GLY A 11 30.97 16.27 37.13
CA GLY A 11 29.56 16.24 36.73
C GLY A 11 29.41 15.38 35.48
N CYS A 12 28.95 14.14 35.66
CA CYS A 12 28.56 13.27 34.57
C CYS A 12 27.20 13.74 34.04
N SER A 13 27.22 14.64 33.04
CA SER A 13 26.05 15.04 32.29
C SER A 13 25.61 13.86 31.40
N MET A 14 24.63 13.08 31.86
CA MET A 14 23.95 12.08 31.02
C MET A 14 23.13 12.82 29.99
N MET A 15 23.72 13.05 28.81
CA MET A 15 22.94 13.35 27.62
C MET A 15 22.19 12.07 27.22
N SER A 16 20.93 11.98 27.61
CA SER A 16 19.99 11.02 27.04
C SER A 16 19.79 11.36 25.56
N PHE A 17 20.61 10.74 24.71
CA PHE A 17 20.27 10.66 23.27
C PHE A 17 18.98 9.85 23.17
N GLY A 18 17.87 10.54 22.98
CA GLY A 18 16.65 9.92 22.52
C GLY A 18 16.95 9.26 21.19
N ALA A 19 17.11 7.96 21.19
CA ALA A 19 17.13 7.16 19.98
C ALA A 19 15.74 7.29 19.34
N TYR A 20 15.58 8.26 18.46
CA TYR A 20 14.47 8.23 17.50
C TYR A 20 14.73 7.02 16.63
N ALA A 21 13.99 5.95 16.88
CA ALA A 21 13.92 4.79 16.00
C ALA A 21 13.45 5.30 14.64
N GLN A 22 14.36 5.52 13.72
CA GLN A 22 14.04 5.79 12.34
C GLN A 22 13.36 4.52 11.81
N LYS A 23 12.06 4.62 11.55
CA LYS A 23 11.29 3.54 10.95
C LYS A 23 11.94 3.16 9.62
N GLY A 24 12.49 1.95 9.59
CA GLY A 24 13.26 1.26 8.60
C GLY A 24 13.07 1.59 7.14
N VAL A 25 13.72 2.67 6.66
CA VAL A 25 13.79 2.96 5.22
C VAL A 25 15.23 2.99 4.70
N ASP A 26 16.27 3.13 5.56
CA ASP A 26 17.63 3.36 5.07
C ASP A 26 18.69 2.33 5.55
N THR A 27 18.31 1.11 5.88
CA THR A 27 19.27 0.11 6.39
C THR A 27 19.80 -0.88 5.35
N GLY A 28 19.52 -0.66 4.06
CA GLY A 28 19.97 -1.55 2.98
C GLY A 28 19.18 -2.85 2.85
N THR A 29 18.24 -3.14 3.74
CA THR A 29 17.32 -4.28 3.60
C THR A 29 15.86 -3.81 3.54
N PRO A 30 15.02 -4.41 2.70
CA PRO A 30 13.61 -4.06 2.61
C PRO A 30 12.80 -4.38 3.88
N PHE A 31 13.36 -5.15 4.80
CA PHE A 31 12.72 -5.56 6.05
C PHE A 31 13.02 -4.59 7.22
N GLY A 32 13.94 -3.63 7.04
CA GLY A 32 14.44 -2.80 8.13
C GLY A 32 15.64 -3.40 8.85
N SER A 33 15.92 -2.97 10.09
CA SER A 33 17.02 -3.47 10.91
C SER A 33 16.61 -3.77 12.34
N GLY A 34 17.38 -4.61 13.02
CA GLY A 34 17.17 -4.93 14.44
C GLY A 34 15.77 -5.45 14.73
N GLU A 35 15.11 -4.90 15.74
CA GLU A 35 13.76 -5.31 16.15
C GLU A 35 12.69 -5.04 15.10
N ASP A 36 12.83 -3.98 14.30
CA ASP A 36 11.88 -3.67 13.21
C ASP A 36 11.92 -4.76 12.14
N SER A 37 13.09 -5.29 11.81
CA SER A 37 13.22 -6.40 10.86
C SER A 37 12.57 -7.68 11.40
N VAL A 38 12.77 -7.99 12.66
CA VAL A 38 12.14 -9.15 13.30
C VAL A 38 10.62 -9.02 13.27
N ARG A 39 10.09 -7.85 13.63
CA ARG A 39 8.66 -7.58 13.64
C ARG A 39 8.04 -7.67 12.23
N CYS A 40 8.71 -7.08 11.24
CA CYS A 40 8.30 -7.17 9.83
C CYS A 40 8.22 -8.63 9.35
N ILE A 41 9.28 -9.41 9.53
CA ILE A 41 9.34 -10.82 9.13
C ILE A 41 8.27 -11.64 9.86
N THR A 42 8.10 -11.41 11.15
CA THR A 42 7.08 -12.08 11.96
C THR A 42 5.68 -11.80 11.42
N ASN A 43 5.33 -10.54 11.18
CA ASN A 43 4.02 -10.17 10.66
C ASN A 43 3.76 -10.78 9.28
N ILE A 44 4.75 -10.77 8.38
CA ILE A 44 4.62 -11.41 7.07
C ILE A 44 4.41 -12.92 7.21
N SER A 45 5.17 -13.57 8.09
CA SER A 45 5.07 -15.01 8.33
C SER A 45 3.74 -15.43 8.93
N LEU A 46 3.08 -14.55 9.67
CA LEU A 46 1.77 -14.80 10.27
C LEU A 46 0.63 -14.53 9.30
N PHE A 47 0.59 -13.37 8.62
CA PHE A 47 -0.56 -13.07 7.77
C PHE A 47 -0.63 -13.93 6.51
N VAL A 48 0.49 -14.31 5.90
CA VAL A 48 0.50 -15.04 4.63
C VAL A 48 -0.22 -16.41 4.72
N PRO A 49 0.04 -17.27 5.71
CA PRO A 49 -0.71 -18.52 5.87
C PRO A 49 -2.20 -18.32 6.10
N TYR A 50 -2.59 -17.36 6.95
CA TYR A 50 -4.00 -17.01 7.17
C TYR A 50 -4.68 -16.54 5.89
N ALA A 51 -4.04 -15.65 5.14
CA ALA A 51 -4.59 -15.13 3.90
C ALA A 51 -4.69 -16.21 2.80
N LYS A 52 -3.71 -17.13 2.73
CA LYS A 52 -3.76 -18.29 1.83
C LYS A 52 -4.92 -19.21 2.15
N ALA A 53 -5.21 -19.42 3.44
CA ALA A 53 -6.33 -20.22 3.90
C ALA A 53 -7.70 -19.51 3.77
N GLY A 54 -7.74 -18.23 3.32
CA GLY A 54 -8.96 -17.44 3.25
C GLY A 54 -9.42 -16.88 4.60
N ASN A 55 -8.64 -17.05 5.66
CA ASN A 55 -8.92 -16.49 6.97
C ASN A 55 -8.46 -15.05 7.07
N PHE A 56 -9.16 -14.16 6.35
CA PHE A 56 -8.79 -12.75 6.23
C PHE A 56 -8.99 -11.96 7.52
N LYS A 57 -9.91 -12.41 8.38
CA LYS A 57 -10.14 -11.78 9.68
C LYS A 57 -8.88 -11.84 10.56
N ASP A 58 -8.29 -13.02 10.68
CA ASP A 58 -7.10 -13.21 11.51
C ASP A 58 -5.82 -12.73 10.82
N ALA A 59 -5.83 -12.63 9.47
CA ALA A 59 -4.73 -12.07 8.70
C ALA A 59 -4.62 -10.55 8.82
N TYR A 60 -5.73 -9.84 9.01
CA TYR A 60 -5.82 -8.39 8.83
C TYR A 60 -4.83 -7.60 9.68
N GLU A 61 -4.75 -7.86 10.97
CA GLU A 61 -3.91 -7.08 11.88
C GLU A 61 -2.42 -7.24 11.56
N PHE A 62 -1.96 -8.47 11.34
CA PHE A 62 -0.57 -8.74 10.97
C PHE A 62 -0.22 -8.17 9.60
N TRP A 63 -1.15 -8.25 8.65
CA TRP A 63 -0.99 -7.62 7.34
C TRP A 63 -0.89 -6.10 7.46
N TYR A 64 -1.76 -5.47 8.22
CA TYR A 64 -1.78 -4.02 8.39
C TYR A 64 -0.48 -3.50 9.01
N GLN A 65 0.06 -4.20 10.00
CA GLN A 65 1.36 -3.87 10.57
C GLN A 65 2.49 -4.03 9.55
N ALA A 66 2.54 -5.11 8.79
CA ALA A 66 3.53 -5.30 7.72
C ALA A 66 3.41 -4.21 6.63
N TYR A 67 2.19 -3.88 6.22
CA TYR A 67 1.92 -2.84 5.23
C TYR A 67 2.37 -1.45 5.69
N THR A 68 2.20 -1.12 6.97
CA THR A 68 2.55 0.20 7.51
C THR A 68 4.01 0.32 7.91
N GLU A 69 4.61 -0.74 8.44
CA GLU A 69 5.97 -0.70 8.98
C GLU A 69 7.04 -1.06 7.95
N CYS A 70 6.77 -1.98 7.03
CA CYS A 70 7.73 -2.43 6.03
C CYS A 70 7.12 -2.64 4.64
N PRO A 71 6.52 -1.62 4.03
CA PRO A 71 5.79 -1.74 2.76
C PRO A 71 6.65 -2.21 1.58
N GLY A 72 7.96 -2.02 1.63
CA GLY A 72 8.89 -2.51 0.60
C GLY A 72 9.39 -3.93 0.79
N ALA A 73 9.01 -4.62 1.88
CA ALA A 73 9.61 -5.88 2.27
C ALA A 73 9.29 -7.04 1.32
N HIS A 74 8.02 -7.22 0.96
CA HIS A 74 7.60 -8.35 0.14
C HIS A 74 6.34 -8.07 -0.66
N LYS A 75 6.27 -8.59 -1.90
CA LYS A 75 5.10 -8.43 -2.78
C LYS A 75 3.81 -9.05 -2.23
N ASP A 76 3.92 -10.06 -1.39
CA ASP A 76 2.77 -10.72 -0.76
C ASP A 76 1.95 -9.76 0.11
N ILE A 77 2.56 -8.69 0.64
CA ILE A 77 1.85 -7.62 1.36
C ILE A 77 0.73 -7.04 0.48
N TYR A 78 0.98 -6.89 -0.82
CA TYR A 78 0.00 -6.34 -1.76
C TYR A 78 -0.87 -7.42 -2.41
N LEU A 79 -0.29 -8.59 -2.72
CA LEU A 79 -1.02 -9.69 -3.34
C LEU A 79 -2.17 -10.18 -2.45
N TYR A 80 -1.89 -10.39 -1.17
CA TYR A 80 -2.91 -10.78 -0.18
C TYR A 80 -3.63 -9.58 0.41
N GLY A 81 -2.98 -8.42 0.49
CA GLY A 81 -3.56 -7.19 1.02
C GLY A 81 -4.83 -6.77 0.27
N VAL A 82 -4.82 -6.83 -1.06
CA VAL A 82 -6.02 -6.58 -1.87
C VAL A 82 -7.16 -7.53 -1.50
N ARG A 83 -6.89 -8.82 -1.30
CA ARG A 83 -7.91 -9.81 -0.90
C ARG A 83 -8.43 -9.59 0.51
N ILE A 84 -7.54 -9.23 1.44
CA ILE A 84 -7.90 -8.90 2.83
C ILE A 84 -8.77 -7.66 2.86
N MET A 85 -8.40 -6.61 2.12
CA MET A 85 -9.18 -5.39 2.02
C MET A 85 -10.53 -5.61 1.33
N ASP A 86 -10.57 -6.40 0.26
CA ASP A 86 -11.82 -6.77 -0.41
C ASP A 86 -12.79 -7.48 0.56
N TRP A 87 -12.30 -8.43 1.34
CA TRP A 87 -13.07 -9.07 2.40
C TRP A 87 -13.59 -8.05 3.41
N LYS A 88 -12.75 -7.14 3.88
CA LYS A 88 -13.11 -6.11 4.87
C LYS A 88 -14.19 -5.16 4.33
N ILE A 89 -14.04 -4.71 3.08
CA ILE A 89 -15.01 -3.87 2.38
C ILE A 89 -16.36 -4.58 2.24
N ASN A 90 -16.35 -5.87 1.88
CA ASN A 90 -17.58 -6.64 1.68
C ASN A 90 -18.29 -7.01 2.99
N THR A 91 -17.59 -7.04 4.12
CA THR A 91 -18.17 -7.30 5.43
C THR A 91 -18.60 -6.03 6.17
N GLU A 92 -18.15 -4.84 5.75
CA GLU A 92 -18.54 -3.57 6.34
C GLU A 92 -20.00 -3.22 5.95
N LYS A 93 -20.80 -2.90 6.95
CA LYS A 93 -22.22 -2.56 6.79
C LYS A 93 -22.49 -1.07 6.74
N ASP A 94 -21.62 -0.26 7.34
CA ASP A 94 -21.73 1.19 7.33
C ASP A 94 -21.25 1.74 5.98
N PRO A 95 -22.12 2.44 5.20
CA PRO A 95 -21.75 2.93 3.88
C PRO A 95 -20.58 3.93 3.91
N ALA A 96 -20.49 4.78 4.93
CA ALA A 96 -19.42 5.77 5.04
C ALA A 96 -18.07 5.09 5.32
N LYS A 97 -18.06 4.11 6.23
CA LYS A 97 -16.87 3.30 6.52
C LYS A 97 -16.46 2.45 5.32
N LYS A 98 -17.44 1.88 4.62
CA LYS A 98 -17.17 1.13 3.39
C LYS A 98 -16.52 2.01 2.32
N ALA A 99 -17.01 3.23 2.12
CA ALA A 99 -16.41 4.18 1.20
C ALA A 99 -14.94 4.50 1.58
N ALA A 100 -14.68 4.77 2.87
CA ALA A 100 -13.33 5.01 3.36
C ALA A 100 -12.39 3.80 3.14
N LEU A 101 -12.87 2.57 3.35
CA LEU A 101 -12.09 1.35 3.09
C LEU A 101 -11.77 1.18 1.60
N ILE A 102 -12.67 1.59 0.69
CA ILE A 102 -12.39 1.58 -0.75
C ILE A 102 -11.26 2.56 -1.07
N ASP A 103 -11.31 3.76 -0.49
CA ASP A 103 -10.26 4.77 -0.69
C ASP A 103 -8.91 4.30 -0.10
N ASP A 104 -8.92 3.58 1.02
CA ASP A 104 -7.72 2.96 1.59
C ASP A 104 -7.17 1.82 0.69
N LEU A 105 -8.04 1.01 0.06
CA LEU A 105 -7.59 0.04 -0.93
C LEU A 105 -6.90 0.71 -2.13
N MET A 106 -7.41 1.87 -2.59
CA MET A 106 -6.74 2.62 -3.65
C MET A 106 -5.33 3.07 -3.24
N LYS A 107 -5.13 3.47 -1.97
CA LYS A 107 -3.80 3.79 -1.41
C LYS A 107 -2.88 2.56 -1.34
N VAL A 108 -3.42 1.36 -1.08
CA VAL A 108 -2.65 0.11 -1.14
C VAL A 108 -2.06 -0.11 -2.53
N TYR A 109 -2.85 0.16 -3.59
CA TYR A 109 -2.35 0.10 -4.97
C TYR A 109 -1.26 1.14 -5.25
N ASP A 110 -1.44 2.39 -4.80
CA ASP A 110 -0.45 3.45 -4.98
C ASP A 110 0.87 3.14 -4.27
N THR A 111 0.77 2.59 -3.05
CA THR A 111 1.94 2.14 -2.31
C THR A 111 2.64 0.97 -3.02
N ARG A 112 1.88 0.04 -3.62
CA ARG A 112 2.46 -1.03 -4.43
C ARG A 112 3.20 -0.49 -5.64
N VAL A 113 2.66 0.50 -6.36
CA VAL A 113 3.36 1.15 -7.48
C VAL A 113 4.68 1.75 -7.01
N LYS A 114 4.68 2.44 -5.86
CA LYS A 114 5.89 3.05 -5.30
C LYS A 114 7.02 2.04 -5.06
N TYR A 115 6.71 0.86 -4.52
CA TYR A 115 7.73 -0.12 -4.13
C TYR A 115 7.97 -1.21 -5.18
N PHE A 116 6.99 -1.52 -6.01
CA PHE A 116 7.02 -2.64 -6.95
C PHE A 116 6.55 -2.27 -8.37
N GLY A 117 6.45 -0.97 -8.69
CA GLY A 117 6.06 -0.51 -10.02
C GLY A 117 7.02 -0.92 -11.14
N ASN A 118 8.28 -1.17 -10.82
CA ASN A 118 9.30 -1.64 -11.77
C ASN A 118 9.36 -3.17 -11.89
N ASP A 119 8.39 -3.91 -11.34
CA ASP A 119 8.34 -5.36 -11.50
C ASP A 119 8.13 -5.72 -12.98
N ARG A 120 8.96 -6.63 -13.49
CA ARG A 120 8.97 -6.99 -14.92
C ARG A 120 7.64 -7.57 -15.42
N LYS A 121 6.91 -8.29 -14.55
CA LYS A 121 5.68 -9.02 -14.92
C LYS A 121 4.41 -8.35 -14.44
N TYR A 122 4.48 -7.74 -13.27
CA TYR A 122 3.33 -7.13 -12.58
C TYR A 122 3.69 -5.71 -12.15
N GLY A 123 4.18 -4.92 -13.12
CA GLY A 123 4.64 -3.56 -12.93
C GLY A 123 3.52 -2.53 -12.80
N LYS A 124 3.87 -1.26 -12.99
CA LYS A 124 2.98 -0.12 -12.82
C LYS A 124 1.71 -0.26 -13.67
N ASP A 125 1.85 -0.65 -14.93
CA ASP A 125 0.75 -0.84 -15.88
C ASP A 125 -0.27 -1.86 -15.38
N TRP A 126 0.19 -3.04 -14.97
CA TRP A 126 -0.63 -4.10 -14.41
C TRP A 126 -1.30 -3.67 -13.09
N ILE A 127 -0.56 -2.99 -12.21
CA ILE A 127 -1.08 -2.54 -10.90
C ILE A 127 -2.18 -1.50 -11.09
N ILE A 128 -1.98 -0.52 -11.96
CA ILE A 128 -2.96 0.55 -12.20
C ILE A 128 -4.20 0.01 -12.93
N ALA A 129 -4.04 -0.93 -13.86
CA ALA A 129 -5.18 -1.59 -14.49
C ALA A 129 -6.07 -2.30 -13.45
N ARG A 130 -5.47 -3.00 -12.48
CA ARG A 130 -6.19 -3.64 -11.37
C ARG A 130 -6.83 -2.63 -10.41
N LYS A 131 -6.13 -1.54 -10.10
CA LYS A 131 -6.65 -0.42 -9.31
C LYS A 131 -7.93 0.13 -9.93
N ALA A 132 -7.90 0.42 -11.23
CA ALA A 132 -9.05 0.95 -11.95
C ALA A 132 -10.23 -0.05 -11.98
N ALA A 133 -9.95 -1.33 -12.27
CA ALA A 133 -10.98 -2.37 -12.28
C ALA A 133 -11.65 -2.53 -10.90
N ASP A 134 -10.89 -2.57 -9.82
CA ASP A 134 -11.44 -2.67 -8.47
C ASP A 134 -12.17 -1.39 -8.05
N TYR A 135 -11.69 -0.21 -8.44
CA TYR A 135 -12.39 1.04 -8.19
C TYR A 135 -13.78 1.05 -8.83
N ILE A 136 -13.86 0.70 -10.13
CA ILE A 136 -15.14 0.61 -10.87
C ILE A 136 -16.07 -0.43 -10.22
N ARG A 137 -15.56 -1.62 -9.95
CA ARG A 137 -16.32 -2.71 -9.32
C ARG A 137 -16.89 -2.33 -7.95
N LEU A 138 -16.10 -1.68 -7.11
CA LEU A 138 -16.46 -1.38 -5.71
C LEU A 138 -17.30 -0.13 -5.57
N LYS A 139 -17.10 0.89 -6.40
CA LYS A 139 -17.89 2.13 -6.42
C LYS A 139 -19.19 1.95 -7.23
N GLY A 140 -19.25 1.01 -8.18
CA GLY A 140 -20.42 0.80 -9.07
C GLY A 140 -20.81 2.11 -9.77
N ASP A 141 -22.09 2.45 -9.71
CA ASP A 141 -22.64 3.69 -10.33
C ASP A 141 -22.03 4.98 -9.74
N ASN A 142 -21.36 4.92 -8.60
CA ASN A 142 -20.67 6.06 -7.99
C ASN A 142 -19.18 6.15 -8.39
N ALA A 143 -18.71 5.32 -9.33
CA ALA A 143 -17.37 5.42 -9.85
C ALA A 143 -17.25 6.65 -10.76
N ASP A 144 -16.35 7.59 -10.41
CA ASP A 144 -16.11 8.76 -11.26
C ASP A 144 -15.23 8.37 -12.47
N PRO A 145 -15.74 8.46 -13.70
CA PRO A 145 -14.98 8.13 -14.91
C PRO A 145 -13.69 8.96 -15.05
N LYS A 146 -13.70 10.22 -14.63
CA LYS A 146 -12.53 11.11 -14.74
C LYS A 146 -11.36 10.58 -13.93
N VAL A 147 -11.62 9.91 -12.79
CA VAL A 147 -10.60 9.39 -11.90
C VAL A 147 -9.89 8.20 -12.55
N TYR A 148 -10.61 7.17 -12.96
CA TYR A 148 -9.96 5.98 -13.53
C TYR A 148 -9.44 6.19 -14.96
N TYR A 149 -10.05 7.11 -15.75
CA TYR A 149 -9.48 7.51 -17.04
C TYR A 149 -8.14 8.23 -16.89
N ALA A 150 -7.99 9.08 -15.86
CA ALA A 150 -6.71 9.72 -15.59
C ALA A 150 -5.61 8.70 -15.28
N TRP A 151 -5.90 7.69 -14.42
CA TRP A 151 -4.94 6.64 -14.10
C TRP A 151 -4.56 5.79 -15.30
N LEU A 152 -5.56 5.33 -16.08
CA LEU A 152 -5.32 4.48 -17.24
C LEU A 152 -4.65 5.26 -18.39
N GLY A 153 -5.03 6.52 -18.57
CA GLY A 153 -4.43 7.38 -19.58
C GLY A 153 -2.94 7.65 -19.31
N GLU A 154 -2.56 7.87 -18.04
CA GLU A 154 -1.14 8.01 -17.66
C GLU A 154 -0.34 6.76 -18.05
N VAL A 155 -0.84 5.58 -17.72
CA VAL A 155 -0.18 4.31 -18.01
C VAL A 155 -0.08 4.05 -19.52
N ILE A 156 -1.15 4.31 -20.28
CA ILE A 156 -1.14 4.12 -21.73
C ILE A 156 -0.17 5.11 -22.41
N ASN A 157 -0.10 6.34 -21.91
CA ASN A 157 0.88 7.32 -22.42
C ASN A 157 2.33 6.91 -22.11
N GLU A 158 2.58 6.23 -20.99
CA GLU A 158 3.92 5.78 -20.59
C GLU A 158 4.33 4.49 -21.30
N PHE A 159 3.45 3.50 -21.41
CA PHE A 159 3.76 2.16 -21.90
C PHE A 159 3.30 1.90 -23.35
N GLY A 160 2.42 2.72 -23.90
CA GLY A 160 1.91 2.60 -25.27
C GLY A 160 1.27 1.23 -25.54
N GLU A 161 1.70 0.61 -26.65
CA GLU A 161 1.21 -0.72 -27.06
C GLU A 161 1.58 -1.85 -26.09
N ASN A 162 2.55 -1.63 -25.20
CA ASN A 162 2.96 -2.61 -24.17
C ASN A 162 2.12 -2.50 -22.89
N SER A 163 1.12 -1.65 -22.86
CA SER A 163 0.23 -1.51 -21.70
C SER A 163 -0.55 -2.80 -21.43
N GLU A 164 -0.85 -3.05 -20.16
CA GLU A 164 -1.66 -4.20 -19.74
C GLU A 164 -3.02 -4.20 -20.45
N ALA A 165 -3.36 -5.30 -21.12
CA ALA A 165 -4.59 -5.44 -21.90
C ALA A 165 -5.87 -5.15 -21.11
N MET A 166 -5.89 -5.42 -19.80
CA MET A 166 -7.01 -5.09 -18.92
C MET A 166 -7.23 -3.57 -18.82
N GLY A 167 -6.17 -2.77 -18.75
CA GLY A 167 -6.27 -1.31 -18.71
C GLY A 167 -6.89 -0.77 -20.00
N VAL A 168 -6.42 -1.25 -21.14
CA VAL A 168 -6.97 -0.90 -22.45
C VAL A 168 -8.44 -1.31 -22.57
N SER A 169 -8.78 -2.53 -22.15
CA SER A 169 -10.16 -3.02 -22.15
C SER A 169 -11.07 -2.19 -21.25
N CYS A 170 -10.62 -1.81 -20.05
CA CYS A 170 -11.39 -0.93 -19.17
C CYS A 170 -11.75 0.39 -19.87
N LEU A 171 -10.81 1.02 -20.57
CA LEU A 171 -11.07 2.25 -21.30
C LEU A 171 -12.07 2.06 -22.44
N LEU A 172 -11.95 0.96 -23.18
CA LEU A 172 -12.84 0.70 -24.33
C LEU A 172 -14.28 0.43 -23.91
N TYR A 173 -14.48 -0.35 -22.82
CA TYR A 173 -15.82 -0.74 -22.38
C TYR A 173 -16.52 0.29 -21.48
N THR A 174 -15.74 1.20 -20.86
CA THR A 174 -16.31 2.23 -19.99
C THR A 174 -16.34 3.62 -20.62
N SER A 175 -15.74 3.80 -21.80
CA SER A 175 -15.85 5.03 -22.56
C SER A 175 -17.30 5.24 -23.01
N PRO A 176 -17.87 6.44 -22.83
CA PRO A 176 -19.19 6.74 -23.36
C PRO A 176 -19.20 6.53 -24.87
N SER A 177 -20.23 5.86 -25.36
CA SER A 177 -20.35 5.66 -26.80
C SER A 177 -20.50 7.02 -27.49
N PRO A 178 -20.14 7.15 -28.78
CA PRO A 178 -20.39 8.38 -29.53
C PRO A 178 -21.88 8.82 -29.50
N ARG A 179 -22.80 7.87 -29.33
CA ARG A 179 -24.25 8.16 -29.19
C ARG A 179 -24.59 8.80 -27.86
N ASP A 180 -23.94 8.36 -26.74
CA ASP A 180 -24.21 8.91 -25.41
C ASP A 180 -23.73 10.36 -25.31
N VAL A 181 -22.74 10.75 -26.10
CA VAL A 181 -22.21 12.13 -26.16
C VAL A 181 -23.15 13.04 -27.00
N GLU A 182 -23.84 12.51 -27.99
CA GLU A 182 -24.78 13.29 -28.81
C GLU A 182 -26.11 13.58 -28.09
N GLU A 183 -26.59 12.64 -27.24
CA GLU A 183 -27.82 12.83 -26.47
C GLU A 183 -27.67 13.80 -25.28
N SER A 184 -26.45 14.16 -24.91
CA SER A 184 -26.12 15.09 -23.79
C SER A 184 -25.95 16.54 -24.22
N ARG A 185 -26.18 16.88 -25.50
CA ARG A 185 -26.14 18.23 -26.07
C ARG A 185 -27.53 18.73 -26.34
#